data_ad81dbb4376ebe0a30c79d4d85f45d6b
#
_entry.id   ad81dbb4376ebe0a30c79d4d85f45d6b
#
_cell.length_a   1.000
_cell.length_b   1.000
_cell.length_c   1.000
_cell.angle_alpha   90.00
_cell.angle_beta   90.00
_cell.angle_gamma   90.00
#
_symmetry.space_group_name_H-M   'P 1'
#
loop_
_entity.id
_entity.type
_entity.pdbx_description
1 polymer ?
#
loop_
_entity_poly.entity_id
_entity_poly.type
_entity_poly.pdbx_seq_one_letter_code
_entity_poly.pdbx_strand_id
1 'polypeptide(L)'
;MATQLIENKLKLLPEKPGCYLMKDINGTVIYVGKSKNLKNRVRSYFKSKQVGRRAELVREIRDYDIITVSTDKEAFLLEITLIKKYQPYYNVQLKQGTGYPYIEITREHDPQTRLTSIVHKDGGYYFGPYPNVYAAQATLKFIQKVFPLRRCHGYQGRPCLYYHMGQCLGACSVSYTHLRAHET
;
A
#
# COMPACT_ATOMS: atom_id res chain seq x y z
N MET A 1 4.46 31.57 7.25
CA MET A 1 3.15 32.20 7.01
C MET A 1 2.62 31.70 5.69
N ALA A 2 1.36 31.30 5.62
CA ALA A 2 0.74 30.93 4.34
C ALA A 2 0.67 32.19 3.47
N THR A 3 1.07 32.09 2.22
CA THR A 3 0.99 33.20 1.26
C THR A 3 -0.49 33.52 1.02
N GLN A 4 -0.83 34.79 0.76
CA GLN A 4 -2.21 35.23 0.45
C GLN A 4 -2.91 34.34 -0.58
N LEU A 5 -2.13 33.82 -1.54
CA LEU A 5 -2.58 32.87 -2.54
C LEU A 5 -3.13 31.58 -1.92
N ILE A 6 -2.39 31.00 -0.97
CA ILE A 6 -2.79 29.76 -0.26
C ILE A 6 -4.06 30.00 0.55
N GLU A 7 -4.17 31.12 1.25
CA GLU A 7 -5.36 31.46 2.04
C GLU A 7 -6.63 31.58 1.19
N ASN A 8 -6.52 32.20 0.01
CA ASN A 8 -7.63 32.28 -0.93
C ASN A 8 -8.02 30.91 -1.48
N LYS A 9 -7.05 30.07 -1.87
CA LYS A 9 -7.31 28.68 -2.30
C LYS A 9 -7.96 27.85 -1.20
N LEU A 10 -7.56 28.01 0.07
CA LEU A 10 -8.13 27.26 1.21
C LEU A 10 -9.63 27.53 1.42
N LYS A 11 -10.13 28.72 1.04
CA LYS A 11 -11.57 29.04 1.13
C LYS A 11 -12.40 28.25 0.13
N LEU A 12 -11.85 27.96 -1.05
CA LEU A 12 -12.50 27.30 -2.18
C LEU A 12 -12.42 25.76 -2.14
N LEU A 13 -11.78 25.18 -1.13
CA LEU A 13 -11.60 23.72 -1.04
C LEU A 13 -12.94 22.99 -0.90
N PRO A 14 -13.16 21.94 -1.74
CA PRO A 14 -14.38 21.12 -1.67
C PRO A 14 -14.33 20.14 -0.50
N GLU A 15 -15.51 19.79 0.01
CA GLU A 15 -15.69 18.74 1.02
C GLU A 15 -15.90 17.36 0.36
N LYS A 16 -15.04 17.04 -0.59
CA LYS A 16 -15.07 15.79 -1.36
C LYS A 16 -13.82 14.96 -1.11
N PRO A 17 -13.88 13.63 -1.33
CA PRO A 17 -12.69 12.80 -1.33
C PRO A 17 -11.77 13.14 -2.51
N GLY A 18 -10.48 12.91 -2.34
CA GLY A 18 -9.49 13.16 -3.38
C GLY A 18 -8.06 13.16 -2.89
N CYS A 19 -7.16 13.58 -3.79
CA CYS A 19 -5.75 13.76 -3.53
C CYS A 19 -5.36 15.24 -3.57
N TYR A 20 -4.33 15.58 -2.80
CA TYR A 20 -3.70 16.89 -2.79
C TYR A 20 -2.21 16.75 -3.03
N LEU A 21 -1.67 17.66 -3.84
CA LEU A 21 -0.27 17.70 -4.26
C LEU A 21 0.33 19.00 -3.72
N MET A 22 1.23 18.91 -2.75
CA MET A 22 1.92 20.08 -2.21
C MET A 22 3.14 20.39 -3.07
N LYS A 23 3.32 21.66 -3.42
CA LYS A 23 4.37 22.15 -4.30
C LYS A 23 5.28 23.12 -3.59
N ASP A 24 6.57 23.08 -3.96
CA ASP A 24 7.58 24.05 -3.54
C ASP A 24 7.53 25.34 -4.37
N ILE A 25 8.54 26.21 -4.18
CA ILE A 25 8.66 27.48 -4.90
C ILE A 25 8.92 27.30 -6.41
N ASN A 26 9.46 26.13 -6.81
CA ASN A 26 9.77 25.81 -8.19
C ASN A 26 8.57 25.11 -8.88
N GLY A 27 7.46 24.89 -8.18
CA GLY A 27 6.32 24.14 -8.66
C GLY A 27 6.52 22.63 -8.63
N THR A 28 7.60 22.13 -8.03
CA THR A 28 7.89 20.71 -7.88
C THR A 28 6.97 20.10 -6.84
N VAL A 29 6.39 18.94 -7.14
CA VAL A 29 5.53 18.20 -6.20
C VAL A 29 6.42 17.55 -5.14
N ILE A 30 6.36 18.08 -3.90
CA ILE A 30 7.16 17.61 -2.76
C ILE A 30 6.42 16.64 -1.86
N TYR A 31 5.09 16.63 -1.89
CA TYR A 31 4.25 15.71 -1.14
C TYR A 31 2.92 15.46 -1.83
N VAL A 32 2.45 14.23 -1.79
CA VAL A 32 1.12 13.80 -2.24
C VAL A 32 0.40 13.11 -1.09
N GLY A 33 -0.89 13.38 -0.92
CA GLY A 33 -1.69 12.70 0.08
C GLY A 33 -3.15 12.60 -0.32
N LYS A 34 -3.85 11.58 0.20
CA LYS A 34 -5.29 11.42 0.04
C LYS A 34 -6.08 11.92 1.24
N SER A 35 -7.35 12.22 1.00
CA SER A 35 -8.31 12.52 2.07
C SER A 35 -9.72 12.16 1.65
N LYS A 36 -10.57 11.78 2.64
CA LYS A 36 -12.02 11.68 2.48
C LYS A 36 -12.69 13.05 2.42
N ASN A 37 -12.06 14.07 3.03
CA ASN A 37 -12.49 15.45 3.00
C ASN A 37 -11.27 16.36 2.80
N LEU A 38 -11.08 16.82 1.56
CA LEU A 38 -9.93 17.63 1.17
C LEU A 38 -9.88 18.94 1.96
N LYS A 39 -11.02 19.61 2.16
CA LYS A 39 -11.10 20.88 2.89
C LYS A 39 -10.52 20.78 4.31
N ASN A 40 -10.98 19.80 5.09
CA ASN A 40 -10.52 19.60 6.45
C ASN A 40 -9.05 19.20 6.50
N ARG A 41 -8.64 18.31 5.61
CA ARG A 41 -7.28 17.76 5.59
C ARG A 41 -6.24 18.80 5.18
N VAL A 42 -6.45 19.51 4.08
CA VAL A 42 -5.50 20.52 3.60
C VAL A 42 -5.41 21.67 4.58
N ARG A 43 -6.53 22.15 5.12
CA ARG A 43 -6.54 23.21 6.15
C ARG A 43 -5.75 22.81 7.40
N SER A 44 -5.75 21.55 7.79
CA SER A 44 -5.03 21.08 8.99
C SER A 44 -3.51 21.29 8.92
N TYR A 45 -2.92 21.36 7.73
CA TYR A 45 -1.50 21.67 7.56
C TYR A 45 -1.15 23.12 7.94
N PHE A 46 -2.08 24.06 7.71
CA PHE A 46 -1.83 25.49 7.88
C PHE A 46 -2.41 26.08 9.16
N LYS A 47 -3.39 25.40 9.79
CA LYS A 47 -4.05 25.90 11.02
C LYS A 47 -3.35 25.50 12.31
N SER A 48 -2.72 24.34 12.38
CA SER A 48 -2.09 23.84 13.60
C SER A 48 -0.57 23.90 13.53
N LYS A 49 0.08 24.19 14.66
CA LYS A 49 1.55 24.07 14.75
C LYS A 49 1.94 22.62 14.46
N GLN A 50 2.68 22.43 13.40
CA GLN A 50 3.22 21.14 13.03
C GLN A 50 4.57 20.94 13.72
N VAL A 51 4.93 19.67 14.02
CA VAL A 51 6.18 19.29 14.69
C VAL A 51 6.95 18.31 13.82
N GLY A 52 8.28 18.33 13.91
CA GLY A 52 9.16 17.42 13.20
C GLY A 52 9.08 17.59 11.67
N ARG A 53 9.23 16.50 10.93
CA ARG A 53 9.24 16.48 9.46
C ARG A 53 8.01 17.12 8.79
N ARG A 54 6.88 17.11 9.49
CA ARG A 54 5.67 17.76 8.99
C ARG A 54 5.79 19.29 9.03
N ALA A 55 6.51 19.83 10.02
CA ALA A 55 6.81 21.25 10.10
C ALA A 55 7.77 21.68 8.97
N GLU A 56 8.75 20.84 8.64
CA GLU A 56 9.67 21.06 7.50
C GLU A 56 8.88 21.10 6.19
N LEU A 57 8.05 20.09 5.93
CA LEU A 57 7.17 20.09 4.76
C LEU A 57 6.36 21.39 4.65
N VAL A 58 5.70 21.81 5.73
CA VAL A 58 4.84 23.01 5.71
C VAL A 58 5.65 24.29 5.43
N ARG A 59 6.91 24.36 5.84
CA ARG A 59 7.80 25.49 5.54
C ARG A 59 8.14 25.60 4.05
N GLU A 60 8.20 24.48 3.36
CA GLU A 60 8.54 24.40 1.93
C GLU A 60 7.35 24.60 1.01
N ILE A 61 6.11 24.33 1.48
CA ILE A 61 4.91 24.49 0.66
C ILE A 61 4.73 25.96 0.25
N ARG A 62 4.62 26.17 -1.06
CA ARG A 62 4.31 27.49 -1.67
C ARG A 62 3.02 27.47 -2.44
N ASP A 63 2.59 26.31 -2.92
CA ASP A 63 1.31 26.11 -3.59
C ASP A 63 0.81 24.68 -3.42
N TYR A 64 -0.43 24.43 -3.77
CA TYR A 64 -0.96 23.08 -3.83
C TYR A 64 -2.03 22.94 -4.92
N ASP A 65 -2.14 21.74 -5.46
CA ASP A 65 -3.24 21.34 -6.33
C ASP A 65 -4.09 20.28 -5.64
N ILE A 66 -5.33 20.14 -6.09
CA ILE A 66 -6.25 19.10 -5.66
C ILE A 66 -6.83 18.36 -6.86
N ILE A 67 -7.09 17.08 -6.68
CA ILE A 67 -7.82 16.24 -7.62
C ILE A 67 -8.94 15.56 -6.83
N THR A 68 -10.18 15.88 -7.15
CA THR A 68 -11.37 15.29 -6.53
C THR A 68 -11.72 13.98 -7.21
N VAL A 69 -12.22 13.03 -6.44
CA VAL A 69 -12.72 11.73 -6.92
C VAL A 69 -14.05 11.41 -6.25
N SER A 70 -14.73 10.37 -6.70
CA SER A 70 -16.04 9.98 -6.18
C SER A 70 -15.95 9.17 -4.89
N THR A 71 -14.89 8.37 -4.71
CA THR A 71 -14.76 7.44 -3.59
C THR A 71 -13.37 7.50 -2.93
N ASP A 72 -13.28 7.09 -1.65
CA ASP A 72 -12.00 6.96 -0.96
C ASP A 72 -11.10 5.86 -1.57
N LYS A 73 -11.69 4.85 -2.21
CA LYS A 73 -10.94 3.81 -2.94
C LYS A 73 -10.25 4.38 -4.17
N GLU A 74 -10.94 5.22 -4.92
CA GLU A 74 -10.35 5.94 -6.06
C GLU A 74 -9.26 6.91 -5.59
N ALA A 75 -9.49 7.65 -4.50
CA ALA A 75 -8.47 8.52 -3.92
C ALA A 75 -7.20 7.75 -3.54
N PHE A 76 -7.36 6.53 -3.02
CA PHE A 76 -6.23 5.66 -2.68
C PHE A 76 -5.42 5.23 -3.91
N LEU A 77 -6.08 4.76 -4.96
CA LEU A 77 -5.41 4.37 -6.22
C LEU A 77 -4.73 5.56 -6.88
N LEU A 78 -5.40 6.71 -6.87
CA LEU A 78 -4.85 7.96 -7.40
C LEU A 78 -3.62 8.41 -6.62
N GLU A 79 -3.62 8.36 -5.27
CA GLU A 79 -2.47 8.69 -4.43
C GLU A 79 -1.24 7.86 -4.82
N ILE A 80 -1.41 6.54 -4.96
CA ILE A 80 -0.32 5.63 -5.34
C ILE A 80 0.23 5.98 -6.73
N THR A 81 -0.67 6.23 -7.68
CA THR A 81 -0.29 6.59 -9.05
C THR A 81 0.49 7.90 -9.09
N LEU A 82 0.02 8.91 -8.36
CA LEU A 82 0.69 10.20 -8.25
C LEU A 82 2.05 10.11 -7.56
N ILE A 83 2.17 9.30 -6.50
CA ILE A 83 3.44 9.06 -5.82
C ILE A 83 4.42 8.36 -6.76
N LYS A 84 3.99 7.36 -7.53
CA LYS A 84 4.83 6.70 -8.55
C LYS A 84 5.26 7.66 -9.64
N LYS A 85 4.38 8.56 -10.10
CA LYS A 85 4.64 9.53 -11.15
C LYS A 85 5.63 10.62 -10.72
N TYR A 86 5.38 11.25 -9.56
CA TYR A 86 6.14 12.43 -9.12
C TYR A 86 7.30 12.10 -8.19
N GLN A 87 7.36 10.89 -7.62
CA GLN A 87 8.39 10.45 -6.66
C GLN A 87 8.69 11.51 -5.57
N PRO A 88 7.66 12.06 -4.89
CA PRO A 88 7.82 13.23 -4.07
C PRO A 88 8.69 12.93 -2.83
N TYR A 89 9.65 13.81 -2.57
CA TYR A 89 10.66 13.64 -1.52
C TYR A 89 10.08 13.30 -0.15
N TYR A 90 9.07 14.03 0.30
CA TYR A 90 8.48 13.80 1.62
C TYR A 90 7.67 12.51 1.71
N ASN A 91 7.11 12.00 0.63
CA ASN A 91 6.43 10.69 0.64
C ASN A 91 7.43 9.55 0.82
N VAL A 92 8.58 9.60 0.16
CA VAL A 92 9.62 8.58 0.29
C VAL A 92 10.12 8.51 1.73
N GLN A 93 10.41 9.65 2.34
CA GLN A 93 10.92 9.73 3.72
C GLN A 93 9.87 9.34 4.78
N LEU A 94 8.60 9.68 4.57
CA LEU A 94 7.53 9.32 5.50
C LEU A 94 7.14 7.83 5.39
N LYS A 95 7.48 7.18 4.28
CA LYS A 95 7.14 5.78 4.02
C LYS A 95 8.32 4.81 4.19
N GLN A 96 9.49 5.26 4.58
CA GLN A 96 10.59 4.37 4.97
C GLN A 96 10.17 3.54 6.20
N GLY A 97 9.70 2.31 5.94
CA GLY A 97 9.21 1.37 6.94
C GLY A 97 7.72 1.03 6.92
N THR A 98 6.88 1.75 6.15
CA THR A 98 5.45 1.45 6.02
C THR A 98 5.02 1.39 4.56
N GLY A 99 5.54 0.41 3.82
CA GLY A 99 5.02 0.10 2.48
C GLY A 99 3.57 -0.38 2.56
N TYR A 100 2.79 -0.15 1.49
CA TYR A 100 1.48 -0.79 1.38
C TYR A 100 1.64 -2.31 1.35
N PRO A 101 0.75 -3.07 2.00
CA PRO A 101 0.83 -4.52 1.97
C PRO A 101 0.44 -5.07 0.59
N TYR A 102 1.18 -6.07 0.17
CA TYR A 102 0.94 -6.91 -0.99
C TYR A 102 0.78 -8.35 -0.54
N ILE A 103 0.03 -9.12 -1.31
CA ILE A 103 0.05 -10.58 -1.23
C ILE A 103 1.04 -11.04 -2.29
N GLU A 104 2.05 -11.78 -1.86
CA GLU A 104 3.04 -12.39 -2.71
C GLU A 104 2.74 -13.87 -2.87
N ILE A 105 2.84 -14.38 -4.10
CA ILE A 105 2.95 -15.80 -4.41
C ILE A 105 4.38 -16.01 -4.89
N THR A 106 5.17 -16.79 -4.15
CA THR A 106 6.58 -17.03 -4.47
C THR A 106 6.71 -17.88 -5.73
N ARG A 107 7.78 -17.63 -6.50
CA ARG A 107 8.09 -18.43 -7.70
C ARG A 107 9.02 -19.59 -7.35
N GLU A 108 8.66 -20.35 -6.35
CA GLU A 108 9.34 -21.59 -5.99
C GLU A 108 8.62 -22.77 -6.64
N HIS A 109 9.26 -23.93 -6.65
CA HIS A 109 8.65 -25.19 -7.07
C HIS A 109 7.35 -25.47 -6.30
N ASP A 110 7.35 -25.22 -4.99
CA ASP A 110 6.19 -25.29 -4.12
C ASP A 110 5.81 -23.87 -3.64
N PRO A 111 4.96 -23.17 -4.39
CA PRO A 111 4.67 -21.77 -4.12
C PRO A 111 4.11 -21.53 -2.71
N GLN A 112 4.50 -20.43 -2.10
CA GLN A 112 3.95 -19.94 -0.84
C GLN A 112 3.16 -18.67 -1.05
N THR A 113 2.17 -18.45 -0.21
CA THR A 113 1.47 -17.17 -0.12
C THR A 113 1.85 -16.46 1.15
N ARG A 114 2.32 -15.21 1.05
CA ARG A 114 2.69 -14.39 2.21
C ARG A 114 2.33 -12.92 2.03
N LEU A 115 2.27 -12.19 3.14
CA LEU A 115 2.17 -10.73 3.10
C LEU A 115 3.58 -10.13 3.05
N THR A 116 3.76 -9.14 2.20
CA THR A 116 4.97 -8.34 2.11
C THR A 116 4.64 -6.87 1.90
N SER A 117 5.51 -5.98 2.32
CA SER A 117 5.44 -4.55 2.00
C SER A 117 6.46 -4.15 0.92
N ILE A 118 7.30 -5.09 0.50
CA ILE A 118 8.37 -4.87 -0.47
C ILE A 118 8.09 -5.76 -1.69
N VAL A 119 8.13 -5.16 -2.86
CA VAL A 119 8.06 -5.88 -4.15
C VAL A 119 9.49 -6.12 -4.62
N HIS A 120 9.88 -7.39 -4.69
CA HIS A 120 11.18 -7.81 -5.19
C HIS A 120 11.11 -8.14 -6.68
N LYS A 121 12.23 -8.03 -7.38
CA LYS A 121 12.36 -8.47 -8.78
C LYS A 121 12.84 -9.92 -8.86
N ASP A 122 12.21 -10.79 -8.09
CA ASP A 122 12.54 -12.22 -7.96
C ASP A 122 11.70 -13.15 -8.83
N GLY A 123 10.80 -12.54 -9.63
CA GLY A 123 9.88 -13.26 -10.51
C GLY A 123 8.63 -13.77 -9.80
N GLY A 124 8.45 -13.52 -8.51
CA GLY A 124 7.21 -13.78 -7.77
C GLY A 124 6.04 -12.94 -8.26
N TYR A 125 4.83 -13.38 -7.97
CA TYR A 125 3.61 -12.65 -8.29
C TYR A 125 3.19 -11.80 -7.10
N TYR A 126 2.99 -10.49 -7.32
CA TYR A 126 2.61 -9.52 -6.30
C TYR A 126 1.24 -8.93 -6.60
N PHE A 127 0.29 -9.14 -5.70
CA PHE A 127 -1.08 -8.64 -5.80
C PHE A 127 -1.30 -7.53 -4.79
N GLY A 128 -1.78 -6.39 -5.26
CA GLY A 128 -1.98 -5.19 -4.44
C GLY A 128 -1.60 -3.92 -5.20
N PRO A 129 -1.40 -2.81 -4.53
CA PRO A 129 -1.34 -2.61 -3.08
C PRO A 129 -2.71 -2.64 -2.40
N TYR A 130 -2.76 -3.17 -1.18
CA TYR A 130 -3.96 -3.13 -0.35
C TYR A 130 -4.01 -1.84 0.49
N PRO A 131 -5.22 -1.32 0.79
CA PRO A 131 -5.37 -0.06 1.53
C PRO A 131 -4.87 -0.16 2.98
N ASN A 132 -4.92 -1.33 3.57
CA ASN A 132 -4.44 -1.60 4.93
C ASN A 132 -4.12 -3.09 5.12
N VAL A 133 -3.41 -3.40 6.20
CA VAL A 133 -2.97 -4.76 6.53
C VAL A 133 -4.16 -5.69 6.78
N TYR A 134 -5.25 -5.21 7.38
CA TYR A 134 -6.43 -6.04 7.66
C TYR A 134 -7.11 -6.53 6.38
N ALA A 135 -7.26 -5.65 5.39
CA ALA A 135 -7.82 -6.03 4.09
C ALA A 135 -6.94 -7.07 3.39
N ALA A 136 -5.62 -6.89 3.41
CA ALA A 136 -4.68 -7.84 2.85
C ALA A 136 -4.71 -9.20 3.56
N GLN A 137 -4.77 -9.20 4.91
CA GLN A 137 -4.88 -10.43 5.71
C GLN A 137 -6.18 -11.18 5.47
N ALA A 138 -7.31 -10.46 5.38
CA ALA A 138 -8.61 -11.07 5.09
C ALA A 138 -8.60 -11.76 3.73
N THR A 139 -8.07 -11.09 2.70
CA THR A 139 -7.92 -11.65 1.36
C THR A 139 -6.97 -12.85 1.36
N LEU A 140 -5.81 -12.74 2.04
CA LEU A 140 -4.86 -13.84 2.13
C LEU A 140 -5.46 -15.08 2.80
N LYS A 141 -6.19 -14.89 3.92
CA LYS A 141 -6.90 -15.99 4.61
C LYS A 141 -7.93 -16.66 3.70
N PHE A 142 -8.66 -15.87 2.91
CA PHE A 142 -9.61 -16.41 1.93
C PHE A 142 -8.90 -17.24 0.86
N ILE A 143 -7.81 -16.70 0.25
CA ILE A 143 -7.00 -17.42 -0.74
C ILE A 143 -6.46 -18.74 -0.17
N GLN A 144 -5.93 -18.70 1.04
CA GLN A 144 -5.38 -19.89 1.72
C GLN A 144 -6.42 -20.93 2.10
N LYS A 145 -7.70 -20.55 2.22
CA LYS A 145 -8.80 -21.48 2.43
C LYS A 145 -9.22 -22.18 1.13
N VAL A 146 -9.18 -21.44 0.01
CA VAL A 146 -9.57 -21.98 -1.31
C VAL A 146 -8.42 -22.77 -1.94
N PHE A 147 -7.21 -22.24 -1.82
CA PHE A 147 -5.98 -22.84 -2.36
C PHE A 147 -5.05 -23.23 -1.20
N PRO A 148 -4.99 -24.50 -0.81
CA PRO A 148 -4.19 -24.96 0.32
C PRO A 148 -2.70 -25.05 0.00
N LEU A 149 -2.12 -23.91 -0.43
CA LEU A 149 -0.71 -23.77 -0.73
C LEU A 149 0.16 -23.87 0.53
N ARG A 150 1.44 -24.11 0.34
CA ARG A 150 2.42 -24.19 1.44
C ARG A 150 2.47 -22.87 2.25
N ARG A 151 2.49 -22.99 3.58
CA ARG A 151 2.56 -21.84 4.52
C ARG A 151 3.84 -21.84 5.37
N CYS A 152 4.53 -22.98 5.45
CA CYS A 152 5.74 -23.15 6.25
C CYS A 152 6.99 -22.70 5.50
N HIS A 153 8.02 -22.30 6.26
CA HIS A 153 9.36 -22.07 5.74
C HIS A 153 10.17 -23.35 5.81
N GLY A 154 10.91 -23.66 4.72
CA GLY A 154 11.75 -24.84 4.62
C GLY A 154 11.00 -26.16 4.45
N TYR A 155 11.76 -27.22 4.21
CA TYR A 155 11.27 -28.59 4.08
C TYR A 155 11.58 -29.36 5.37
N GLN A 156 10.54 -29.77 6.09
CA GLN A 156 10.69 -30.50 7.35
C GLN A 156 10.77 -32.01 7.19
N GLY A 157 10.54 -32.54 5.98
CA GLY A 157 10.56 -33.96 5.68
C GLY A 157 9.44 -34.79 6.31
N ARG A 158 8.53 -34.15 7.04
CA ARG A 158 7.37 -34.78 7.70
C ARG A 158 6.15 -33.87 7.61
N PRO A 159 4.91 -34.45 7.60
CA PRO A 159 3.68 -33.70 7.60
C PRO A 159 3.58 -32.75 8.80
N CYS A 160 3.24 -31.49 8.56
CA CYS A 160 3.04 -30.49 9.60
C CYS A 160 1.55 -30.37 9.99
N LEU A 161 1.25 -29.59 11.04
CA LEU A 161 -0.10 -29.37 11.52
C LEU A 161 -1.05 -28.90 10.40
N TYR A 162 -0.62 -28.01 9.51
CA TYR A 162 -1.45 -27.49 8.41
C TYR A 162 -1.85 -28.58 7.42
N TYR A 163 -1.00 -29.58 7.19
CA TYR A 163 -1.32 -30.76 6.38
C TYR A 163 -2.43 -31.57 7.05
N HIS A 164 -2.28 -31.90 8.34
CA HIS A 164 -3.27 -32.68 9.07
C HIS A 164 -4.63 -31.98 9.19
N MET A 165 -4.64 -30.63 9.15
CA MET A 165 -5.84 -29.83 9.15
C MET A 165 -6.47 -29.63 7.74
N GLY A 166 -5.91 -30.23 6.70
CA GLY A 166 -6.37 -30.04 5.32
C GLY A 166 -6.14 -28.62 4.76
N GLN A 167 -5.26 -27.85 5.39
CA GLN A 167 -4.98 -26.47 5.01
C GLN A 167 -3.69 -26.30 4.18
N CYS A 168 -3.05 -27.40 3.84
CA CYS A 168 -1.86 -27.46 3.01
C CYS A 168 -1.80 -28.82 2.29
N LEU A 169 -1.38 -28.82 1.03
CA LEU A 169 -1.22 -30.04 0.23
C LEU A 169 -0.04 -30.92 0.66
N GLY A 170 0.81 -30.42 1.59
CA GLY A 170 1.91 -31.20 2.13
C GLY A 170 3.09 -31.39 1.18
N ALA A 171 3.27 -30.49 0.22
CA ALA A 171 4.34 -30.56 -0.79
C ALA A 171 5.74 -30.76 -0.19
N CYS A 172 5.97 -30.32 1.06
CA CYS A 172 7.22 -30.51 1.78
C CYS A 172 7.45 -31.92 2.34
N SER A 173 6.43 -32.79 2.33
CA SER A 173 6.47 -34.11 2.96
C SER A 173 6.12 -35.26 2.01
N VAL A 174 5.54 -34.96 0.87
CA VAL A 174 5.05 -35.95 -0.10
C VAL A 174 5.96 -35.96 -1.33
N SER A 175 6.41 -37.15 -1.73
CA SER A 175 7.10 -37.35 -3.01
C SER A 175 6.17 -36.92 -4.16
N TYR A 176 6.69 -36.23 -5.16
CA TYR A 176 5.99 -35.64 -6.32
C TYR A 176 5.03 -36.55 -7.07
N THR A 177 5.19 -37.85 -6.94
CA THR A 177 4.35 -38.88 -7.59
C THR A 177 2.90 -38.87 -7.13
N HIS A 178 2.59 -38.37 -5.90
CA HIS A 178 1.24 -38.37 -5.37
C HIS A 178 0.39 -37.17 -5.81
N LEU A 179 1.02 -36.04 -6.09
CA LEU A 179 0.29 -34.81 -6.52
C LEU A 179 -0.19 -34.92 -7.98
N ARG A 180 0.50 -35.67 -8.83
CA ARG A 180 0.08 -35.90 -10.22
C ARG A 180 -1.10 -36.91 -10.36
N ALA A 181 -1.40 -37.70 -9.36
CA ALA A 181 -2.47 -38.68 -9.41
C ALA A 181 -3.90 -38.06 -9.31
N HIS A 182 -4.01 -36.77 -9.03
CA HIS A 182 -5.28 -36.04 -8.96
C HIS A 182 -5.58 -35.16 -10.18
N GLU A 183 -4.73 -35.18 -11.22
CA GLU A 183 -4.92 -34.40 -12.45
C GLU A 183 -5.51 -35.20 -13.61
N THR A 184 -6.04 -36.39 -13.36
CA THR A 184 -6.77 -37.19 -14.37
C THR A 184 -8.23 -37.31 -14.04
#